data_3ea3ebba76ee2ed9ec0e686d36fb7022
#
_entry.id   3ea3ebba76ee2ed9ec0e686d36fb7022
#
_cell.length_a   1.000
_cell.length_b   1.000
_cell.length_c   1.000
_cell.angle_alpha   90.00
_cell.angle_beta   90.00
_cell.angle_gamma   90.00
#
_symmetry.space_group_name_H-M   'P 1'
#
loop_
_entity.id
_entity.type
_entity.pdbx_description
1 polymer ?
#
loop_
_entity_poly.entity_id
_entity_poly.type
_entity_poly.pdbx_seq_one_letter_code
_entity_poly.pdbx_strand_id
1 'polypeptide(L)'
;MTTVAMTAVPRSDFGKGAARRIRREGNIPAVIYGSGTELVHVALPEHDLNLALRKPRVVLSVSFDGSTVLVKPRDIQRDPVKRNLEHIDLVIISKDEAAERGAMADAIKAATAAAEEAGMDAASVVQALEAAVAGGEDAGEAAKHAVSDAEHKAEEYADAAAHEAEVEEAEAAATAEPAAETPAE
;
A
#
# COMPACT_ATOMS: atom_id res chain seq x y z
N MET A 1 -10.95 -1.90 -9.70
CA MET A 1 -11.59 -1.34 -8.47
C MET A 1 -11.44 -2.33 -7.32
N THR A 2 -10.74 -1.96 -6.27
CA THR A 2 -10.50 -2.87 -5.13
C THR A 2 -11.56 -2.66 -4.04
N THR A 3 -12.82 -2.81 -4.40
CA THR A 3 -13.93 -2.83 -3.44
C THR A 3 -14.06 -4.23 -2.85
N VAL A 4 -14.08 -4.35 -1.54
CA VAL A 4 -14.26 -5.61 -0.83
C VAL A 4 -15.63 -5.59 -0.16
N ALA A 5 -16.48 -6.54 -0.55
CA ALA A 5 -17.80 -6.71 0.06
C ALA A 5 -17.68 -7.48 1.38
N MET A 6 -18.39 -7.01 2.41
CA MET A 6 -18.49 -7.72 3.69
C MET A 6 -19.82 -7.45 4.37
N THR A 7 -20.29 -8.43 5.15
CA THR A 7 -21.50 -8.31 5.91
C THR A 7 -21.17 -7.90 7.34
N ALA A 8 -21.87 -6.90 7.83
CA ALA A 8 -21.76 -6.43 9.20
C ALA A 8 -23.02 -6.79 10.02
N VAL A 9 -22.83 -7.04 11.29
CA VAL A 9 -23.91 -7.26 12.24
C VAL A 9 -24.06 -6.01 13.09
N PRO A 10 -25.23 -5.35 13.08
CA PRO A 10 -25.50 -4.22 13.98
C PRO A 10 -25.35 -4.65 15.43
N ARG A 11 -24.84 -3.76 16.27
CA ARG A 11 -24.68 -4.02 17.70
C ARG A 11 -25.33 -2.94 18.56
N SER A 12 -26.01 -3.40 19.62
CA SER A 12 -26.60 -2.55 20.66
C SER A 12 -25.87 -2.66 22.01
N ASP A 13 -25.07 -3.73 22.18
CA ASP A 13 -24.32 -3.96 23.40
C ASP A 13 -23.00 -3.20 23.41
N PHE A 14 -22.77 -2.42 24.48
CA PHE A 14 -21.57 -1.60 24.66
C PHE A 14 -20.78 -2.00 25.90
N GLY A 15 -19.58 -1.43 25.99
CA GLY A 15 -18.67 -1.60 27.12
C GLY A 15 -17.67 -2.73 26.96
N LYS A 16 -16.75 -2.82 27.94
CA LYS A 16 -15.57 -3.73 27.89
C LYS A 16 -15.96 -5.20 27.74
N GLY A 17 -17.02 -5.64 28.42
CA GLY A 17 -17.48 -7.03 28.39
C GLY A 17 -18.01 -7.43 27.01
N ALA A 18 -18.87 -6.58 26.42
CA ALA A 18 -19.44 -6.79 25.10
C ALA A 18 -18.36 -6.80 24.01
N ALA A 19 -17.45 -5.83 24.02
CA ALA A 19 -16.35 -5.77 23.06
C ALA A 19 -15.44 -7.00 23.13
N ARG A 20 -15.14 -7.50 24.33
CA ARG A 20 -14.35 -8.75 24.50
C ARG A 20 -15.07 -9.98 23.98
N ARG A 21 -16.41 -10.05 24.12
CA ARG A 21 -17.22 -11.14 23.60
C ARG A 21 -17.19 -11.18 22.09
N ILE A 22 -17.44 -10.03 21.45
CA ILE A 22 -17.42 -9.86 20.00
C ILE A 22 -16.07 -10.32 19.41
N ARG A 23 -14.95 -9.85 19.99
CA ARG A 23 -13.62 -10.28 19.52
C ARG A 23 -13.34 -11.77 19.75
N ARG A 24 -13.89 -12.38 20.79
CA ARG A 24 -13.77 -13.82 21.03
C ARG A 24 -14.56 -14.65 20.02
N GLU A 25 -15.63 -14.09 19.47
CA GLU A 25 -16.44 -14.66 18.41
C GLU A 25 -15.83 -14.46 17.01
N GLY A 26 -14.64 -13.87 16.92
CA GLY A 26 -13.96 -13.62 15.65
C GLY A 26 -14.46 -12.39 14.90
N ASN A 27 -15.14 -11.48 15.59
CA ASN A 27 -15.62 -10.22 15.01
C ASN A 27 -14.92 -9.03 15.66
N ILE A 28 -14.81 -7.93 14.90
CA ILE A 28 -14.21 -6.68 15.36
C ILE A 28 -15.30 -5.62 15.49
N PRO A 29 -15.41 -4.96 16.67
CA PRO A 29 -16.30 -3.83 16.82
C PRO A 29 -15.83 -2.68 15.94
N ALA A 30 -16.75 -2.10 15.19
CA ALA A 30 -16.52 -1.00 14.27
C ALA A 30 -17.60 0.08 14.45
N VAL A 31 -17.24 1.28 13.98
CA VAL A 31 -18.14 2.42 13.94
C VAL A 31 -18.17 2.96 12.52
N ILE A 32 -19.37 3.13 11.98
CA ILE A 32 -19.60 3.72 10.67
C ILE A 32 -20.24 5.09 10.88
N TYR A 33 -19.64 6.12 10.32
CA TYR A 33 -20.14 7.48 10.34
C TYR A 33 -19.79 8.24 9.06
N GLY A 34 -20.50 9.32 8.79
CA GLY A 34 -20.25 10.11 7.59
C GLY A 34 -21.23 11.26 7.43
N SER A 35 -21.06 12.01 6.36
CA SER A 35 -21.80 13.21 6.07
C SER A 35 -23.31 12.95 6.03
N GLY A 36 -24.04 13.48 7.02
CA GLY A 36 -25.50 13.44 7.07
C GLY A 36 -26.14 12.12 7.51
N THR A 37 -25.35 11.13 7.92
CA THR A 37 -25.84 9.83 8.36
C THR A 37 -25.62 9.64 9.86
N GLU A 38 -26.58 9.03 10.55
CA GLU A 38 -26.42 8.66 11.94
C GLU A 38 -25.26 7.69 12.13
N LEU A 39 -24.61 7.77 13.28
CA LEU A 39 -23.53 6.88 13.66
C LEU A 39 -24.08 5.48 13.91
N VAL A 40 -23.54 4.48 13.21
CA VAL A 40 -23.94 3.09 13.31
C VAL A 40 -22.82 2.26 13.91
N HIS A 41 -23.13 1.53 14.96
CA HIS A 41 -22.21 0.58 15.57
C HIS A 41 -22.43 -0.80 14.99
N VAL A 42 -21.36 -1.42 14.50
CA VAL A 42 -21.40 -2.74 13.85
C VAL A 42 -20.28 -3.65 14.34
N ALA A 43 -20.42 -4.93 14.06
CA ALA A 43 -19.37 -5.93 14.22
C ALA A 43 -19.03 -6.51 12.82
N LEU A 44 -17.75 -6.56 12.48
CA LEU A 44 -17.24 -7.04 11.20
C LEU A 44 -16.40 -8.32 11.40
N PRO A 45 -16.39 -9.28 10.47
CA PRO A 45 -15.58 -10.47 10.55
C PRO A 45 -14.08 -10.10 10.52
N GLU A 46 -13.32 -10.53 11.54
CA GLU A 46 -11.90 -10.18 11.72
C GLU A 46 -11.04 -10.64 10.56
N HIS A 47 -11.23 -11.87 10.10
CA HIS A 47 -10.41 -12.45 9.04
C HIS A 47 -10.51 -11.68 7.73
N ASP A 48 -11.74 -11.45 7.27
CA ASP A 48 -12.00 -10.76 6.00
C ASP A 48 -11.56 -9.30 6.06
N LEU A 49 -11.79 -8.65 7.21
CA LEU A 49 -11.34 -7.29 7.46
C LEU A 49 -9.80 -7.19 7.43
N ASN A 50 -9.09 -8.11 8.07
CA ASN A 50 -7.62 -8.14 8.02
C ASN A 50 -7.08 -8.31 6.60
N LEU A 51 -7.68 -9.17 5.79
CA LEU A 51 -7.29 -9.34 4.38
C LEU A 51 -7.59 -8.10 3.55
N ALA A 52 -8.74 -7.48 3.77
CA ALA A 52 -9.11 -6.24 3.09
C ALA A 52 -8.13 -5.10 3.39
N LEU A 53 -7.75 -4.92 4.66
CA LEU A 53 -6.87 -3.85 5.14
C LEU A 53 -5.41 -3.98 4.68
N ARG A 54 -5.02 -5.10 4.07
CA ARG A 54 -3.69 -5.25 3.44
C ARG A 54 -3.61 -4.55 2.08
N LYS A 55 -4.76 -4.26 1.47
CA LYS A 55 -4.81 -3.61 0.16
C LYS A 55 -4.67 -2.10 0.33
N PRO A 56 -3.83 -1.44 -0.46
CA PRO A 56 -3.71 0.02 -0.40
C PRO A 56 -5.04 0.66 -0.78
N ARG A 57 -5.39 1.77 -0.12
CA ARG A 57 -6.57 2.59 -0.39
C ARG A 57 -7.88 1.80 -0.54
N VAL A 58 -8.02 0.70 0.20
CA VAL A 58 -9.19 -0.17 0.13
C VAL A 58 -10.50 0.59 0.37
N VAL A 59 -11.52 0.23 -0.41
CA VAL A 59 -12.92 0.62 -0.21
C VAL A 59 -13.68 -0.62 0.23
N LEU A 60 -14.46 -0.49 1.30
CA LEU A 60 -15.29 -1.57 1.81
C LEU A 60 -16.76 -1.31 1.44
N SER A 61 -17.41 -2.32 0.89
CA SER A 61 -18.87 -2.33 0.68
C SER A 61 -19.50 -3.10 1.84
N VAL A 62 -19.99 -2.37 2.82
CA VAL A 62 -20.52 -2.99 4.04
C VAL A 62 -22.04 -3.08 3.95
N SER A 63 -22.56 -4.30 4.10
CA SER A 63 -23.99 -4.58 4.10
C SER A 63 -24.46 -4.84 5.53
N PHE A 64 -25.44 -4.08 5.97
CA PHE A 64 -26.13 -4.24 7.27
C PHE A 64 -27.60 -3.82 7.14
N ASP A 65 -28.49 -4.50 7.81
CA ASP A 65 -29.96 -4.24 7.83
C ASP A 65 -30.58 -4.02 6.44
N GLY A 66 -30.11 -4.78 5.43
CA GLY A 66 -30.60 -4.65 4.05
C GLY A 66 -30.07 -3.43 3.29
N SER A 67 -29.27 -2.58 3.93
CA SER A 67 -28.61 -1.45 3.30
C SER A 67 -27.15 -1.76 3.02
N THR A 68 -26.62 -1.22 1.94
CA THR A 68 -25.20 -1.36 1.59
C THR A 68 -24.59 0.04 1.46
N VAL A 69 -23.52 0.27 2.18
CA VAL A 69 -22.79 1.55 2.18
C VAL A 69 -21.33 1.35 1.78
N LEU A 70 -20.80 2.33 1.04
CA LEU A 70 -19.37 2.38 0.72
C LEU A 70 -18.65 3.16 1.80
N VAL A 71 -17.62 2.54 2.38
CA VAL A 71 -16.85 3.14 3.47
C VAL A 71 -15.34 2.99 3.24
N LYS A 72 -14.59 3.94 3.78
CA LYS A 72 -13.13 3.86 3.87
C LYS A 72 -12.68 3.73 5.32
N PRO A 73 -11.63 2.98 5.63
CA PRO A 73 -11.02 2.98 6.95
C PRO A 73 -10.39 4.35 7.23
N ARG A 74 -10.62 4.88 8.43
CA ARG A 74 -10.05 6.13 8.93
C ARG A 74 -9.05 5.90 10.04
N ASP A 75 -9.44 5.11 11.04
CA ASP A 75 -8.56 4.72 12.15
C ASP A 75 -8.60 3.21 12.35
N ILE A 76 -7.44 2.62 12.60
CA ILE A 76 -7.29 1.18 12.79
C ILE A 76 -6.53 0.94 14.09
N GLN A 77 -7.24 0.49 15.11
CA GLN A 77 -6.66 0.19 16.41
C GLN A 77 -6.23 -1.28 16.47
N ARG A 78 -4.94 -1.50 16.74
CA ARG A 78 -4.35 -2.83 16.89
C ARG A 78 -3.71 -2.97 18.27
N ASP A 79 -3.82 -4.16 18.85
CA ASP A 79 -3.06 -4.54 20.04
C ASP A 79 -1.56 -4.51 19.71
N PRO A 80 -0.72 -3.74 20.44
CA PRO A 80 0.70 -3.61 20.14
C PRO A 80 1.49 -4.92 20.36
N VAL A 81 0.99 -5.82 21.21
CA VAL A 81 1.65 -7.09 21.54
C VAL A 81 1.19 -8.22 20.62
N LYS A 82 -0.11 -8.42 20.52
CA LYS A 82 -0.72 -9.50 19.73
C LYS A 82 -0.93 -9.15 18.26
N ARG A 83 -0.88 -7.86 17.91
CA ARG A 83 -1.16 -7.29 16.58
C ARG A 83 -2.56 -7.59 16.04
N ASN A 84 -3.47 -8.08 16.89
CA ASN A 84 -4.86 -8.29 16.54
C ASN A 84 -5.58 -6.95 16.39
N LEU A 85 -6.58 -6.91 15.52
CA LEU A 85 -7.47 -5.75 15.40
C LEU A 85 -8.33 -5.64 16.67
N GLU A 86 -8.38 -4.44 17.23
CA GLU A 86 -9.22 -4.14 18.40
C GLU A 86 -10.45 -3.33 18.04
N HIS A 87 -10.29 -2.35 17.16
CA HIS A 87 -11.37 -1.47 16.70
C HIS A 87 -11.05 -0.90 15.33
N ILE A 88 -12.08 -0.52 14.59
CA ILE A 88 -11.94 0.21 13.33
C ILE A 88 -12.99 1.29 13.20
N ASP A 89 -12.56 2.45 12.76
CA ASP A 89 -13.41 3.57 12.40
C ASP A 89 -13.56 3.65 10.89
N LEU A 90 -14.79 3.70 10.42
CA LEU A 90 -15.16 3.69 9.02
C LEU A 90 -15.93 4.95 8.67
N VAL A 91 -15.51 5.64 7.61
CA VAL A 91 -16.19 6.84 7.10
C VAL A 91 -16.91 6.50 5.81
N ILE A 92 -18.19 6.88 5.75
CA ILE A 92 -18.99 6.75 4.53
C ILE A 92 -18.44 7.68 3.47
N ILE A 93 -18.29 7.16 2.26
CA ILE A 93 -17.78 7.88 1.09
C ILE A 93 -18.80 7.86 -0.04
N SER A 94 -18.70 8.86 -0.93
CA SER A 94 -19.48 8.88 -2.17
C SER A 94 -19.01 7.82 -3.15
N LYS A 95 -19.81 7.55 -4.18
CA LYS A 95 -19.41 6.65 -5.27
C LYS A 95 -18.23 7.20 -6.07
N ASP A 96 -18.18 8.52 -6.23
CA ASP A 96 -17.13 9.21 -6.97
C ASP A 96 -15.80 9.10 -6.21
N GLU A 97 -15.77 9.38 -4.92
CA GLU A 97 -14.60 9.19 -4.07
C GLU A 97 -14.15 7.72 -4.00
N ALA A 98 -15.10 6.78 -4.03
CA ALA A 98 -14.78 5.36 -4.07
C ALA A 98 -14.12 4.96 -5.41
N ALA A 99 -14.55 5.56 -6.52
CA ALA A 99 -13.95 5.33 -7.84
C ALA A 99 -12.54 5.89 -7.93
N GLU A 100 -12.31 7.11 -7.46
CA GLU A 100 -10.97 7.74 -7.38
C GLU A 100 -10.01 6.92 -6.53
N ARG A 101 -10.44 6.47 -5.35
CA ARG A 101 -9.63 5.60 -4.49
C ARG A 101 -9.30 4.26 -5.15
N GLY A 102 -10.25 3.70 -5.90
CA GLY A 102 -10.06 2.47 -6.66
C GLY A 102 -9.02 2.64 -7.77
N ALA A 103 -9.13 3.70 -8.56
CA ALA A 103 -8.17 4.03 -9.60
C ALA A 103 -6.75 4.22 -9.03
N MET A 104 -6.63 4.94 -7.92
CA MET A 104 -5.36 5.12 -7.23
C MET A 104 -4.78 3.81 -6.67
N ALA A 105 -5.61 2.91 -6.15
CA ALA A 105 -5.16 1.61 -5.67
C ALA A 105 -4.62 0.72 -6.81
N ASP A 106 -5.28 0.76 -7.96
CA ASP A 106 -4.84 0.03 -9.16
C ASP A 106 -3.54 0.64 -9.73
N ALA A 107 -3.41 1.98 -9.71
CA ALA A 107 -2.19 2.68 -10.09
C ALA A 107 -0.99 2.34 -9.18
N ILE A 108 -1.18 2.34 -7.86
CA ILE A 108 -0.16 1.94 -6.89
C ILE A 108 0.28 0.49 -7.14
N LYS A 109 -0.67 -0.41 -7.39
CA LYS A 109 -0.36 -1.81 -7.67
C LYS A 109 0.45 -1.98 -8.95
N ALA A 110 0.11 -1.25 -10.00
CA ALA A 110 0.85 -1.28 -11.27
C ALA A 110 2.27 -0.72 -11.09
N ALA A 111 2.40 0.40 -10.39
CA ALA A 111 3.68 1.03 -10.14
C ALA A 111 4.61 0.17 -9.27
N THR A 112 4.07 -0.53 -8.25
CA THR A 112 4.88 -1.45 -7.43
C THR A 112 5.34 -2.67 -8.20
N ALA A 113 4.50 -3.23 -9.07
CA ALA A 113 4.89 -4.37 -9.90
C ALA A 113 6.00 -4.00 -10.90
N ALA A 114 5.89 -2.82 -11.54
CA ALA A 114 6.92 -2.33 -12.45
C ALA A 114 8.24 -2.02 -11.73
N ALA A 115 8.19 -1.47 -10.52
CA ALA A 115 9.37 -1.21 -9.70
C ALA A 115 10.09 -2.51 -9.30
N GLU A 116 9.34 -3.56 -8.96
CA GLU A 116 9.90 -4.88 -8.64
C GLU A 116 10.58 -5.50 -9.85
N GLU A 117 9.99 -5.39 -11.06
CA GLU A 117 10.60 -5.88 -12.31
C GLU A 117 11.88 -5.11 -12.67
N ALA A 118 11.91 -3.81 -12.42
CA ALA A 118 13.07 -2.95 -12.65
C ALA A 118 14.15 -3.04 -11.54
N GLY A 119 13.93 -3.82 -10.48
CA GLY A 119 14.85 -3.93 -9.35
C GLY A 119 14.95 -2.66 -8.49
N MET A 120 13.96 -1.79 -8.55
CA MET A 120 13.91 -0.51 -7.86
C MET A 120 13.17 -0.58 -6.54
N ASP A 121 13.41 0.42 -5.68
CA ASP A 121 12.64 0.57 -4.45
C ASP A 121 11.19 1.01 -4.74
N ALA A 122 10.26 0.07 -4.58
CA ALA A 122 8.84 0.29 -4.79
C ALA A 122 8.26 1.45 -3.94
N ALA A 123 8.85 1.73 -2.77
CA ALA A 123 8.41 2.82 -1.91
C ALA A 123 8.65 4.19 -2.54
N SER A 124 9.79 4.38 -3.20
CA SER A 124 10.12 5.64 -3.90
C SER A 124 9.15 5.90 -5.05
N VAL A 125 8.82 4.87 -5.83
CA VAL A 125 7.89 4.98 -6.96
C VAL A 125 6.46 5.31 -6.48
N VAL A 126 6.00 4.67 -5.41
CA VAL A 126 4.71 4.97 -4.81
C VAL A 126 4.66 6.40 -4.26
N GLN A 127 5.72 6.87 -3.64
CA GLN A 127 5.80 8.24 -3.13
C GLN A 127 5.74 9.28 -4.26
N ALA A 128 6.42 9.03 -5.38
CA ALA A 128 6.36 9.89 -6.56
C ALA A 128 4.95 9.92 -7.16
N LEU A 129 4.30 8.77 -7.27
CA LEU A 129 2.91 8.66 -7.73
C LEU A 129 1.94 9.42 -6.82
N GLU A 130 2.06 9.29 -5.51
CA GLU A 130 1.19 10.01 -4.56
C GLU A 130 1.41 11.53 -4.64
N ALA A 131 2.64 11.99 -4.86
CA ALA A 131 2.96 13.39 -5.04
C ALA A 131 2.38 13.96 -6.34
N ALA A 132 2.46 13.23 -7.46
CA ALA A 132 1.91 13.63 -8.74
C ALA A 132 0.37 13.76 -8.70
N VAL A 133 -0.30 12.78 -8.10
CA VAL A 133 -1.77 12.83 -7.92
C VAL A 133 -2.18 13.95 -6.96
N ALA A 134 -1.41 14.22 -5.92
CA ALA A 134 -1.65 15.36 -5.03
C ALA A 134 -1.46 16.70 -5.75
N GLY A 135 -0.64 16.74 -6.81
CA GLY A 135 -0.46 17.89 -7.71
C GLY A 135 -1.61 18.08 -8.72
N GLY A 136 -2.57 17.16 -8.79
CA GLY A 136 -3.74 17.23 -9.64
C GLY A 136 -3.66 16.42 -10.94
N GLU A 137 -2.70 15.54 -11.09
CA GLU A 137 -2.63 14.59 -12.21
C GLU A 137 -3.62 13.42 -12.02
N ASP A 138 -4.10 12.88 -13.14
CA ASP A 138 -4.91 11.66 -13.13
C ASP A 138 -4.06 10.48 -12.64
N ALA A 139 -4.62 9.64 -11.77
CA ALA A 139 -3.89 8.54 -11.14
C ALA A 139 -3.32 7.53 -12.16
N GLY A 140 -3.97 7.36 -13.31
CA GLY A 140 -3.51 6.49 -14.39
C GLY A 140 -2.35 7.09 -15.18
N GLU A 141 -2.34 8.41 -15.41
CA GLU A 141 -1.24 9.12 -16.06
C GLU A 141 -0.05 9.25 -15.12
N ALA A 142 -0.27 9.63 -13.88
CA ALA A 142 0.75 9.71 -12.85
C ALA A 142 1.48 8.36 -12.64
N ALA A 143 0.76 7.24 -12.71
CA ALA A 143 1.36 5.91 -12.64
C ALA A 143 2.29 5.63 -13.83
N LYS A 144 1.90 6.02 -15.04
CA LYS A 144 2.75 5.85 -16.23
C LYS A 144 4.01 6.70 -16.15
N HIS A 145 3.89 7.96 -15.72
CA HIS A 145 5.03 8.85 -15.52
C HIS A 145 5.97 8.31 -14.44
N ALA A 146 5.44 7.89 -13.29
CA ALA A 146 6.26 7.33 -12.22
C ALA A 146 7.02 6.06 -12.63
N VAL A 147 6.41 5.20 -13.46
CA VAL A 147 7.07 4.01 -14.02
C VAL A 147 8.14 4.40 -15.03
N SER A 148 7.84 5.32 -15.96
CA SER A 148 8.79 5.80 -16.95
C SER A 148 10.00 6.51 -16.34
N ASP A 149 9.78 7.35 -15.34
CA ASP A 149 10.85 8.02 -14.60
C ASP A 149 11.70 7.01 -13.82
N ALA A 150 11.07 5.97 -13.29
CA ALA A 150 11.73 4.88 -12.61
C ALA A 150 12.61 4.06 -13.57
N GLU A 151 12.10 3.71 -14.76
CA GLU A 151 12.87 3.00 -15.80
C GLU A 151 14.08 3.82 -16.27
N HIS A 152 13.89 5.10 -16.52
CA HIS A 152 14.98 6.00 -16.96
C HIS A 152 16.07 6.13 -15.90
N LYS A 153 15.67 6.21 -14.64
CA LYS A 153 16.59 6.26 -13.52
C LYS A 153 17.33 4.93 -13.30
N ALA A 154 16.67 3.80 -13.56
CA ALA A 154 17.31 2.48 -13.50
C ALA A 154 18.37 2.32 -14.61
N GLU A 155 18.10 2.81 -15.82
CA GLU A 155 19.07 2.82 -16.92
C GLU A 155 20.28 3.70 -16.58
N GLU A 156 20.07 4.89 -15.99
CA GLU A 156 21.14 5.80 -15.57
C GLU A 156 22.05 5.16 -14.49
N TYR A 157 21.45 4.44 -13.53
CA TYR A 157 22.21 3.69 -12.52
C TYR A 157 22.94 2.48 -13.11
N ALA A 158 22.36 1.79 -14.09
CA ALA A 158 23.00 0.68 -14.77
C ALA A 158 24.23 1.15 -15.59
N ASP A 159 24.10 2.27 -16.31
CA ASP A 159 25.19 2.86 -17.07
C ASP A 159 26.30 3.38 -16.13
N ALA A 160 25.94 3.99 -15.01
CA ALA A 160 26.93 4.46 -14.01
C ALA A 160 27.69 3.26 -13.40
N ALA A 161 27.00 2.19 -13.05
CA ALA A 161 27.62 0.97 -12.50
C ALA A 161 28.51 0.26 -13.54
N ALA A 162 28.12 0.26 -14.81
CA ALA A 162 28.96 -0.29 -15.90
C ALA A 162 30.25 0.53 -16.08
N HIS A 163 30.14 1.86 -15.99
CA HIS A 163 31.29 2.74 -16.08
C HIS A 163 32.25 2.58 -14.88
N GLU A 164 31.72 2.42 -13.65
CA GLU A 164 32.56 2.13 -12.47
C GLU A 164 33.30 0.79 -12.61
N ALA A 165 32.63 -0.24 -13.14
CA ALA A 165 33.25 -1.55 -13.37
C ALA A 165 34.36 -1.48 -14.43
N GLU A 166 34.18 -0.70 -15.50
CA GLU A 166 35.21 -0.49 -16.55
C GLU A 166 36.44 0.27 -15.99
N VAL A 167 36.18 1.25 -15.10
CA VAL A 167 37.27 2.01 -14.45
C VAL A 167 38.07 1.10 -13.50
N GLU A 168 37.38 0.27 -12.72
CA GLU A 168 38.03 -0.68 -11.78
C GLU A 168 38.85 -1.75 -12.52
N GLU A 169 38.35 -2.25 -13.66
CA GLU A 169 39.08 -3.20 -14.51
C GLU A 169 40.30 -2.54 -15.17
N ALA A 170 40.20 -1.30 -15.61
CA ALA A 170 41.32 -0.54 -16.16
C ALA A 170 42.40 -0.23 -15.11
N GLU A 171 42.01 0.08 -13.89
CA GLU A 171 42.95 0.34 -12.78
C GLU A 171 43.63 -0.96 -12.29
N ALA A 172 42.91 -2.08 -12.28
CA ALA A 172 43.45 -3.41 -12.00
C ALA A 172 44.44 -3.86 -13.06
N ALA A 173 44.19 -3.55 -14.35
CA ALA A 173 45.11 -3.82 -15.44
C ALA A 173 46.38 -2.94 -15.39
N ALA A 174 46.29 -1.72 -14.96
CA ALA A 174 47.43 -0.80 -14.83
C ALA A 174 48.35 -1.16 -13.66
N THR A 175 47.85 -1.84 -12.61
CA THR A 175 48.65 -2.30 -11.47
C THR A 175 49.35 -3.64 -11.70
N ALA A 176 49.07 -4.34 -12.80
CA ALA A 176 49.71 -5.58 -13.19
C ALA A 176 50.93 -5.37 -14.14
N GLU A 177 51.89 -4.51 -13.78
CA GLU A 177 53.15 -4.41 -14.49
C GLU A 177 54.06 -5.60 -14.16
N PRO A 178 54.67 -6.25 -15.17
CA PRO A 178 55.47 -7.43 -14.93
C PRO A 178 56.80 -7.06 -14.27
N ALA A 179 57.08 -7.73 -13.15
CA ALA A 179 58.40 -7.68 -12.53
C ALA A 179 59.49 -8.11 -13.57
N ALA A 180 60.27 -7.15 -13.96
CA ALA A 180 61.37 -7.33 -14.88
C ALA A 180 62.38 -8.36 -14.39
N GLU A 181 62.74 -9.27 -15.27
CA GLU A 181 63.84 -10.19 -15.16
C GLU A 181 65.14 -9.46 -14.75
N THR A 182 65.79 -9.92 -13.71
CA THR A 182 67.18 -9.66 -13.47
C THR A 182 68.00 -10.78 -14.12
N PRO A 183 68.93 -10.51 -15.04
CA PRO A 183 69.86 -11.50 -15.53
C PRO A 183 70.92 -11.83 -14.50
N ALA A 184 71.17 -13.12 -14.30
CA ALA A 184 72.26 -13.65 -13.55
C ALA A 184 73.60 -13.46 -14.30
N GLU A 185 74.67 -13.06 -13.56
CA GLU A 185 76.07 -13.34 -13.83
C GLU A 185 76.68 -14.06 -12.65
#